data_5dcfcc6ac6bf4a4bd54ecbe2497a3055
#
_entry.id   5dcfcc6ac6bf4a4bd54ecbe2497a3055
#
_cell.length_a   1.000
_cell.length_b   1.000
_cell.length_c   1.000
_cell.angle_alpha   90.00
_cell.angle_beta   90.00
_cell.angle_gamma   90.00
#
_symmetry.space_group_name_H-M   'P 1'
#
loop_
_entity.id
_entity.type
_entity.pdbx_description
1 polymer ?
#
loop_
_entity_poly.entity_id
_entity_poly.type
_entity_poly.pdbx_seq_one_letter_code
_entity_poly.pdbx_strand_id
1 'polypeptide(L)'
;MDWRISAVCRYPLYCGKDEGMRGTLYGVGVGPGNPKLMTCLAIETIERCPVIAVPAKGRDYALSYKIASGMVKGLEEKECLNLSTPMTRNREILERNYARAAEQIIACLCKGKDVAYLTLGDPALYSTYIYIHRMVGAQGYPAEMINGVPSL
;
A
#
# COMPACT_ATOMS: atom_id res chain seq x y z
N MET A 1 22.49 2.25 2.52
CA MET A 1 21.47 3.26 2.21
C MET A 1 20.51 3.37 3.36
N ASP A 2 20.52 4.50 3.99
CA ASP A 2 19.71 4.66 5.18
C ASP A 2 18.40 5.37 4.83
N TRP A 3 17.42 4.57 4.40
CA TRP A 3 16.06 5.03 4.08
C TRP A 3 15.36 5.69 5.28
N ARG A 4 15.89 5.51 6.49
CA ARG A 4 15.33 6.12 7.71
C ARG A 4 15.53 7.63 7.74
N ILE A 5 16.62 8.12 7.17
CA ILE A 5 16.98 9.54 7.22
C ILE A 5 16.10 10.39 6.31
N SER A 6 15.73 9.88 5.13
CA SER A 6 14.90 10.62 4.19
C SER A 6 13.44 10.72 4.62
N ALA A 7 12.96 9.75 5.40
CA ALA A 7 11.56 9.71 5.86
C ALA A 7 11.31 10.56 7.10
N VAL A 8 12.32 10.69 7.98
CA VAL A 8 12.16 11.34 9.28
C VAL A 8 12.00 12.86 9.19
N CYS A 9 12.51 13.49 8.11
CA CYS A 9 12.55 14.95 8.04
C CYS A 9 11.29 15.62 7.50
N ARG A 10 10.33 14.88 6.96
CA ARG A 10 9.21 15.48 6.22
C ARG A 10 7.84 15.37 6.86
N TYR A 11 7.66 14.44 7.78
CA TYR A 11 6.41 14.33 8.51
C TYR A 11 6.68 14.44 9.99
N PRO A 12 6.29 15.56 10.59
CA PRO A 12 6.30 15.61 12.04
C PRO A 12 5.38 14.51 12.56
N LEU A 13 5.85 13.80 13.56
CA LEU A 13 5.13 12.77 14.31
C LEU A 13 3.80 13.28 14.92
N TYR A 14 3.25 14.36 14.37
CA TYR A 14 2.14 15.11 14.96
C TYR A 14 0.77 14.82 14.37
N CYS A 15 0.68 13.85 13.50
CA CYS A 15 -0.64 13.44 13.08
C CYS A 15 -1.27 12.55 14.14
N GLY A 16 -2.08 13.16 14.97
CA GLY A 16 -2.88 12.44 15.94
C GLY A 16 -2.18 12.24 17.28
N LYS A 17 -2.65 12.98 18.26
CA LYS A 17 -2.23 12.84 19.65
C LYS A 17 -2.70 11.54 20.30
N ASP A 18 -3.57 10.80 19.63
CA ASP A 18 -4.13 9.56 20.14
C ASP A 18 -3.62 8.37 19.34
N GLU A 19 -2.76 7.56 19.93
CA GLU A 19 -2.24 6.33 19.33
C GLU A 19 -3.36 5.36 18.92
N GLY A 20 -4.53 5.46 19.57
CA GLY A 20 -5.69 4.64 19.24
C GLY A 20 -6.43 5.04 17.97
N MET A 21 -6.11 6.19 17.35
CA MET A 21 -6.77 6.66 16.13
C MET A 21 -5.94 6.53 14.86
N ARG A 22 -4.81 5.86 14.95
CA ARG A 22 -3.97 5.62 13.77
C ARG A 22 -4.51 4.45 12.98
N GLY A 23 -4.57 4.62 11.65
CA GLY A 23 -4.88 3.52 10.76
C GLY A 23 -3.70 2.58 10.58
N THR A 24 -3.96 1.45 9.96
CA THR A 24 -2.96 0.43 9.66
C THR A 24 -2.78 0.31 8.14
N LEU A 25 -1.54 0.18 7.71
CA LEU A 25 -1.23 -0.13 6.31
C LEU A 25 -1.22 -1.65 6.13
N TYR A 26 -2.00 -2.13 5.16
CA TYR A 26 -2.01 -3.53 4.78
C TYR A 26 -1.45 -3.68 3.36
N GLY A 27 -0.38 -4.44 3.22
CA GLY A 27 0.10 -4.87 1.91
C GLY A 27 -0.64 -6.13 1.52
N VAL A 28 -1.54 -6.03 0.56
CA VAL A 28 -2.44 -7.12 0.18
C VAL A 28 -2.02 -7.73 -1.15
N GLY A 29 -1.68 -9.02 -1.13
CA GLY A 29 -1.42 -9.79 -2.34
C GLY A 29 -2.72 -10.23 -2.99
N VAL A 30 -2.95 -9.79 -4.24
CA VAL A 30 -4.18 -10.13 -4.98
C VAL A 30 -4.02 -11.38 -5.84
N GLY A 31 -2.87 -12.03 -5.79
CA GLY A 31 -2.62 -13.25 -6.55
C GLY A 31 -2.10 -12.98 -7.97
N PRO A 32 -1.91 -14.05 -8.77
CA PRO A 32 -1.18 -13.96 -10.03
C PRO A 32 -2.00 -13.48 -11.24
N GLY A 33 -3.30 -13.28 -11.10
CA GLY A 33 -4.13 -12.80 -12.21
C GLY A 33 -5.58 -13.23 -12.15
N ASN A 34 -5.85 -14.44 -11.72
CA ASN A 34 -7.21 -14.95 -11.59
C ASN A 34 -7.81 -14.46 -10.25
N PRO A 35 -8.93 -13.70 -10.26
CA PRO A 35 -9.55 -13.24 -9.02
C PRO A 35 -9.90 -14.36 -8.04
N LYS A 36 -10.15 -15.56 -8.53
CA LYS A 36 -10.45 -16.72 -7.69
C LYS A 36 -9.25 -17.21 -6.88
N LEU A 37 -8.04 -16.76 -7.22
CA LEU A 37 -6.83 -17.07 -6.46
C LEU A 37 -6.54 -16.08 -5.35
N MET A 38 -7.42 -15.11 -5.12
CA MET A 38 -7.33 -14.23 -3.97
C MET A 38 -7.70 -15.02 -2.71
N THR A 39 -6.94 -14.79 -1.64
CA THR A 39 -7.26 -15.42 -0.36
C THR A 39 -8.48 -14.74 0.27
N CYS A 40 -9.22 -15.47 1.11
CA CYS A 40 -10.35 -14.90 1.85
C CYS A 40 -9.90 -13.74 2.72
N LEU A 41 -8.73 -13.86 3.34
CA LEU A 41 -8.17 -12.81 4.19
C LEU A 41 -7.88 -11.54 3.38
N ALA A 42 -7.37 -11.69 2.16
CA ALA A 42 -7.12 -10.55 1.27
C ALA A 42 -8.42 -9.81 0.95
N ILE A 43 -9.47 -10.55 0.60
CA ILE A 43 -10.79 -9.99 0.28
C ILE A 43 -11.35 -9.23 1.47
N GLU A 44 -11.36 -9.86 2.64
CA GLU A 44 -11.85 -9.26 3.88
C GLU A 44 -11.09 -7.99 4.25
N THR A 45 -9.77 -8.01 4.11
CA THR A 45 -8.92 -6.86 4.41
C THR A 45 -9.23 -5.68 3.50
N ILE A 46 -9.36 -5.93 2.20
CA ILE A 46 -9.68 -4.88 1.23
C ILE A 46 -11.08 -4.32 1.50
N GLU A 47 -12.06 -5.15 1.79
CA GLU A 47 -13.43 -4.71 2.09
C GLU A 47 -13.48 -3.82 3.34
N ARG A 48 -12.66 -4.12 4.33
CA ARG A 48 -12.60 -3.39 5.58
C ARG A 48 -11.92 -2.02 5.45
N CYS A 49 -10.93 -1.91 4.58
CA CYS A 49 -10.16 -0.67 4.42
C CYS A 49 -10.94 0.38 3.62
N PRO A 50 -11.09 1.62 4.13
CA PRO A 50 -11.78 2.68 3.39
C PRO A 50 -10.94 3.26 2.26
N VAL A 51 -9.63 3.07 2.28
CA VAL A 51 -8.70 3.59 1.29
C VAL A 51 -7.92 2.44 0.67
N ILE A 52 -7.74 2.48 -0.64
CA ILE A 52 -6.88 1.55 -1.36
C ILE A 52 -5.75 2.32 -2.04
N ALA A 53 -4.61 1.70 -2.18
CA ALA A 53 -3.47 2.25 -2.89
C ALA A 53 -3.05 1.29 -3.99
N VAL A 54 -2.75 1.82 -5.16
CA VAL A 54 -2.33 1.02 -6.31
C VAL A 54 -1.03 1.56 -6.90
N PRO A 55 -0.11 0.70 -7.35
CA PRO A 55 1.17 1.13 -7.91
C PRO A 55 1.03 1.53 -9.38
N ALA A 56 0.11 2.46 -9.66
CA ALA A 56 -0.18 2.87 -11.03
C ALA A 56 -0.68 4.31 -11.06
N LYS A 57 -0.74 4.88 -12.25
CA LYS A 57 -1.24 6.25 -12.46
C LYS A 57 -2.74 6.38 -12.22
N GLY A 58 -3.46 5.29 -12.18
CA GLY A 58 -4.89 5.27 -11.96
C GLY A 58 -5.42 3.86 -11.84
N ARG A 59 -6.67 3.75 -11.39
CA ARG A 59 -7.34 2.45 -11.21
C ARG A 59 -7.34 1.61 -12.47
N ASP A 60 -7.58 2.24 -13.61
CA ASP A 60 -7.70 1.56 -14.89
C ASP A 60 -6.38 0.97 -15.40
N TYR A 61 -5.27 1.49 -14.89
CA TYR A 61 -3.94 1.03 -15.26
C TYR A 61 -3.33 0.02 -14.30
N ALA A 62 -4.00 -0.25 -13.18
CA ALA A 62 -3.49 -1.16 -12.17
C ALA A 62 -4.08 -2.55 -12.36
N LEU A 63 -3.23 -3.51 -12.71
CA LEU A 63 -3.65 -4.90 -12.84
C LEU A 63 -4.16 -5.45 -11.50
N SER A 64 -3.51 -5.09 -10.41
CA SER A 64 -3.93 -5.50 -9.07
C SER A 64 -5.34 -5.01 -8.72
N TYR A 65 -5.70 -3.80 -9.15
CA TYR A 65 -7.04 -3.27 -8.97
C TYR A 65 -8.07 -4.07 -9.78
N LYS A 66 -7.75 -4.39 -11.03
CA LYS A 66 -8.62 -5.17 -11.90
C LYS A 66 -8.89 -6.56 -11.32
N ILE A 67 -7.88 -7.20 -10.78
CA ILE A 67 -8.01 -8.50 -10.14
C ILE A 67 -8.90 -8.39 -8.90
N ALA A 68 -8.64 -7.43 -8.04
CA ALA A 68 -9.40 -7.23 -6.82
C ALA A 68 -10.87 -6.89 -7.11
N SER A 69 -11.14 -6.11 -8.15
CA SER A 69 -12.51 -5.73 -8.52
C SER A 69 -13.37 -6.92 -8.93
N GLY A 70 -12.76 -8.03 -9.31
CA GLY A 70 -13.47 -9.26 -9.63
C GLY A 70 -14.08 -9.97 -8.40
N MET A 71 -13.55 -9.72 -7.21
CA MET A 71 -13.97 -10.40 -5.98
C MET A 71 -14.43 -9.46 -4.88
N VAL A 72 -14.03 -8.21 -4.89
CA VAL A 72 -14.38 -7.24 -3.85
C VAL A 72 -15.49 -6.33 -4.34
N LYS A 73 -16.62 -6.33 -3.62
CA LYS A 73 -17.76 -5.46 -3.94
C LYS A 73 -17.52 -4.07 -3.35
N GLY A 74 -17.93 -3.04 -4.11
CA GLY A 74 -17.82 -1.66 -3.65
C GLY A 74 -16.41 -1.08 -3.69
N LEU A 75 -15.49 -1.73 -4.39
CA LEU A 75 -14.12 -1.26 -4.52
C LEU A 75 -14.05 0.12 -5.19
N GLU A 76 -14.94 0.37 -6.13
CA GLU A 76 -15.02 1.61 -6.89
C GLU A 76 -15.39 2.83 -6.02
N GLU A 77 -16.11 2.59 -4.94
CA GLU A 77 -16.55 3.65 -4.01
C GLU A 77 -15.47 4.07 -3.03
N LYS A 78 -14.40 3.29 -2.93
CA LYS A 78 -13.29 3.57 -2.01
C LYS A 78 -12.36 4.64 -2.58
N GLU A 79 -11.80 5.46 -1.68
CA GLU A 79 -10.75 6.40 -2.03
C GLU A 79 -9.53 5.63 -2.56
N CYS A 80 -9.00 6.03 -3.70
CA CYS A 80 -7.87 5.36 -4.33
C CYS A 80 -6.66 6.28 -4.41
N LEU A 81 -5.56 5.84 -3.84
CA LEU A 81 -4.27 6.51 -3.94
C LEU A 81 -3.50 5.94 -5.14
N ASN A 82 -3.16 6.81 -6.06
CA ASN A 82 -2.41 6.42 -7.25
C ASN A 82 -0.93 6.66 -7.00
N LEU A 83 -0.20 5.59 -6.72
CA LEU A 83 1.20 5.63 -6.29
C LEU A 83 2.12 5.14 -7.40
N SER A 84 2.12 5.85 -8.51
CA SER A 84 2.95 5.49 -9.65
C SER A 84 4.43 5.64 -9.33
N THR A 85 5.19 4.56 -9.57
CA THR A 85 6.64 4.59 -9.47
C THR A 85 7.23 4.49 -10.86
N PRO A 86 8.18 5.38 -11.25
CA PRO A 86 8.78 5.30 -12.56
C PRO A 86 9.68 4.07 -12.69
N MET A 87 9.71 3.51 -13.89
CA MET A 87 10.60 2.42 -14.25
C MET A 87 12.01 2.98 -14.49
N THR A 88 12.77 3.18 -13.43
CA THR A 88 14.12 3.71 -13.51
C THR A 88 15.07 2.92 -12.63
N ARG A 89 16.34 2.89 -13.00
CA ARG A 89 17.39 2.29 -12.19
C ARG A 89 18.06 3.32 -11.27
N ASN A 90 17.68 4.58 -11.39
CA ASN A 90 18.23 5.64 -10.54
C ASN A 90 17.63 5.54 -9.14
N ARG A 91 18.47 5.20 -8.16
CA ARG A 91 18.07 5.02 -6.78
C ARG A 91 17.47 6.26 -6.15
N GLU A 92 18.02 7.43 -6.44
CA GLU A 92 17.52 8.69 -5.89
C GLU A 92 16.08 8.96 -6.31
N ILE A 93 15.77 8.72 -7.58
CA ILE A 93 14.43 8.89 -8.12
C ILE A 93 13.48 7.88 -7.50
N LEU A 94 13.90 6.62 -7.38
CA LEU A 94 13.09 5.58 -6.74
C LEU A 94 12.79 5.90 -5.28
N GLU A 95 13.80 6.33 -4.53
CA GLU A 95 13.64 6.68 -3.12
C GLU A 95 12.66 7.84 -2.94
N ARG A 96 12.77 8.86 -3.77
CA ARG A 96 11.84 9.99 -3.74
C ARG A 96 10.40 9.55 -4.00
N ASN A 97 10.22 8.66 -4.96
CA ASN A 97 8.89 8.16 -5.29
C ASN A 97 8.31 7.28 -4.19
N TYR A 98 9.13 6.42 -3.60
CA TYR A 98 8.69 5.62 -2.44
C TYR A 98 8.38 6.51 -1.24
N ALA A 99 9.19 7.54 -1.00
CA ALA A 99 8.94 8.49 0.06
C ALA A 99 7.61 9.24 -0.14
N ARG A 100 7.33 9.68 -1.37
CA ARG A 100 6.05 10.33 -1.70
C ARG A 100 4.87 9.39 -1.52
N ALA A 101 5.02 8.14 -1.95
CA ALA A 101 3.99 7.13 -1.76
C ALA A 101 3.72 6.90 -0.28
N ALA A 102 4.77 6.74 0.52
CA ALA A 102 4.65 6.60 1.96
C ALA A 102 3.99 7.82 2.61
N GLU A 103 4.32 9.03 2.15
CA GLU A 103 3.71 10.27 2.62
C GLU A 103 2.20 10.28 2.41
N GLN A 104 1.75 9.93 1.22
CA GLN A 104 0.33 9.89 0.90
C GLN A 104 -0.41 8.86 1.76
N ILE A 105 0.20 7.70 1.96
CA ILE A 105 -0.36 6.66 2.82
C ILE A 105 -0.44 7.15 4.26
N ILE A 106 0.63 7.72 4.80
CA ILE A 106 0.68 8.23 6.16
C ILE A 106 -0.37 9.32 6.39
N ALA A 107 -0.61 10.16 5.40
CA ALA A 107 -1.65 11.18 5.49
C ALA A 107 -3.05 10.58 5.73
N CYS A 108 -3.31 9.40 5.17
CA CYS A 108 -4.55 8.66 5.43
C CYS A 108 -4.52 7.97 6.79
N LEU A 109 -3.40 7.35 7.13
CA LEU A 109 -3.25 6.62 8.40
C LEU A 109 -3.39 7.55 9.61
N CYS A 110 -2.87 8.76 9.52
CA CYS A 110 -2.96 9.71 10.61
C CYS A 110 -4.38 10.24 10.84
N LYS A 111 -5.27 10.07 9.87
CA LYS A 111 -6.69 10.36 10.02
C LYS A 111 -7.49 9.18 10.57
N GLY A 112 -6.82 8.10 10.92
CA GLY A 112 -7.45 6.88 11.41
C GLY A 112 -8.02 5.97 10.33
N LYS A 113 -7.64 6.17 9.07
CA LYS A 113 -8.10 5.36 7.94
C LYS A 113 -7.10 4.26 7.63
N ASP A 114 -7.57 3.03 7.54
CA ASP A 114 -6.75 1.92 7.10
C ASP A 114 -6.55 1.98 5.59
N VAL A 115 -5.36 1.65 5.13
CA VAL A 115 -5.01 1.65 3.72
C VAL A 115 -4.63 0.25 3.28
N ALA A 116 -5.24 -0.23 2.21
CA ALA A 116 -4.88 -1.50 1.58
C ALA A 116 -4.07 -1.23 0.32
N TYR A 117 -2.80 -1.57 0.33
CA TYR A 117 -1.93 -1.46 -0.84
C TYR A 117 -2.04 -2.75 -1.65
N LEU A 118 -2.61 -2.65 -2.84
CA LEU A 118 -2.85 -3.81 -3.69
C LEU A 118 -1.60 -4.11 -4.52
N THR A 119 -1.06 -5.32 -4.36
CA THR A 119 0.10 -5.77 -5.13
C THR A 119 -0.18 -7.11 -5.80
N LEU A 120 0.42 -7.29 -6.96
CA LEU A 120 0.31 -8.54 -7.71
C LEU A 120 1.07 -9.66 -6.97
N GLY A 121 0.51 -10.85 -6.95
CA GLY A 121 1.12 -11.99 -6.28
C GLY A 121 1.11 -11.86 -4.76
N ASP A 122 2.29 -11.91 -4.17
CA ASP A 122 2.50 -11.82 -2.72
C ASP A 122 3.30 -10.55 -2.40
N PRO A 123 2.89 -9.74 -1.40
CA PRO A 123 3.60 -8.51 -1.05
C PRO A 123 5.03 -8.76 -0.53
N ALA A 124 5.32 -9.94 -0.04
CA ALA A 124 6.65 -10.29 0.47
C ALA A 124 7.62 -10.72 -0.63
N LEU A 125 7.14 -11.04 -1.84
CA LEU A 125 7.97 -11.56 -2.93
C LEU A 125 8.00 -10.58 -4.11
N TYR A 126 9.19 -10.06 -4.42
CA TYR A 126 9.46 -9.21 -5.59
C TYR A 126 8.57 -7.97 -5.70
N SER A 127 8.01 -7.51 -4.59
CA SER A 127 7.12 -6.36 -4.57
C SER A 127 7.85 -5.09 -4.12
N THR A 128 7.52 -3.98 -4.75
CA THR A 128 7.98 -2.66 -4.32
C THR A 128 7.34 -2.24 -2.99
N TYR A 129 6.26 -2.89 -2.60
CA TYR A 129 5.57 -2.64 -1.35
C TYR A 129 6.50 -2.73 -0.13
N ILE A 130 7.49 -3.61 -0.15
CA ILE A 130 8.37 -3.81 1.00
C ILE A 130 9.08 -2.52 1.42
N TYR A 131 9.45 -1.67 0.47
CA TYR A 131 10.09 -0.39 0.75
C TYR A 131 9.13 0.58 1.43
N ILE A 132 7.89 0.62 0.94
CA ILE A 132 6.83 1.45 1.51
C ILE A 132 6.47 0.96 2.91
N HIS A 133 6.38 -0.36 3.09
CA HIS A 133 6.13 -1.00 4.37
C HIS A 133 7.15 -0.57 5.43
N ARG A 134 8.43 -0.60 5.07
CA ARG A 134 9.52 -0.20 5.95
C ARG A 134 9.47 1.29 6.29
N MET A 135 9.19 2.14 5.31
CA MET A 135 9.11 3.58 5.51
C MET A 135 7.96 3.96 6.44
N VAL A 136 6.79 3.35 6.24
CA VAL A 136 5.62 3.58 7.08
C VAL A 136 5.88 3.09 8.51
N GLY A 137 6.46 1.91 8.66
CA GLY A 137 6.83 1.35 9.95
C GLY A 137 7.85 2.20 10.69
N ALA A 138 8.80 2.79 9.97
CA ALA A 138 9.82 3.69 10.56
C ALA A 138 9.20 4.96 11.15
N GLN A 139 8.05 5.39 10.64
CA GLN A 139 7.32 6.54 11.16
C GLN A 139 6.42 6.18 12.36
N GLY A 140 6.44 4.94 12.80
CA GLY A 140 5.68 4.48 13.95
C GLY A 140 4.24 4.08 13.66
N TYR A 141 3.87 3.92 12.40
CA TYR A 141 2.55 3.43 12.03
C TYR A 141 2.55 1.91 11.86
N PRO A 142 1.48 1.22 12.28
CA PRO A 142 1.40 -0.21 12.11
C PRO A 142 1.27 -0.57 10.62
N ALA A 143 2.03 -1.57 10.18
CA ALA A 143 2.00 -2.07 8.82
C ALA A 143 2.03 -3.59 8.84
N GLU A 144 1.14 -4.21 8.07
CA GLU A 144 1.02 -5.66 8.00
C GLU A 144 1.04 -6.14 6.54
N MET A 145 1.46 -7.38 6.35
CA MET A 145 1.42 -8.03 5.04
C MET A 145 0.37 -9.13 5.05
N ILE A 146 -0.50 -9.09 4.05
CA ILE A 146 -1.50 -10.14 3.82
C ILE A 146 -1.01 -10.95 2.64
N ASN A 147 -0.60 -12.18 2.90
CA ASN A 147 0.00 -13.04 1.89
C ASN A 147 -1.00 -13.38 0.77
N GLY A 148 -0.46 -13.51 -0.44
CA GLY A 148 -1.21 -13.94 -1.60
C GLY A 148 -0.52 -15.08 -2.31
N VAL A 149 -1.14 -15.58 -3.38
CA VAL A 149 -0.54 -16.61 -4.24
C VAL A 149 0.54 -15.95 -5.10
N PRO A 150 1.80 -16.42 -5.01
CA PRO A 150 2.89 -15.79 -5.76
C PRO A 150 2.70 -15.90 -7.28
N SER A 151 3.17 -14.87 -7.96
CA SER A 151 3.20 -14.82 -9.42
C SER A 151 4.58 -15.27 -9.90
N LEU A 152 4.74 -16.58 -10.13
CA LEU A 152 5.99 -17.17 -10.60
C LEU A 152 5.91 -17.57 -12.07
#